data_f778e9b71f1b22edde4851f22c94e997
#
_entry.id   f778e9b71f1b22edde4851f22c94e997
#
_cell.length_a   1.000
_cell.length_b   1.000
_cell.length_c   1.000
_cell.angle_alpha   90.00
_cell.angle_beta   90.00
_cell.angle_gamma   90.00
#
_symmetry.space_group_name_H-M   'P 1'
#
loop_
_entity.id
_entity.type
_entity.pdbx_description
1 polymer ?
#
loop_
_entity_poly.entity_id
_entity_poly.type
_entity_poly.pdbx_seq_one_letter_code
_entity_poly.pdbx_strand_id
1 'polypeptide(L)'
;MKGFQIQQKGERRISAALRIMLVVVLLAVQIGFVVAISYFMQEYLALAYGVVQVGALFLAVHIYNEPGELSYKLIWFILLLLAPPVGMILWFLWGGAAQKRHLPRNTKRFPDEPESVRMRSEIAVDKLTRQLPAWSRTANYLCRRDFQLYQNTSVTYLPEGAILLRNLIDRVAKAERFIFLEYFILAEGKLWDELEKILCAKAREGVEVKIIFDDFGNIKRFSGETIDRLREVGVEVFIFNPVHEYVNRLHFNYRDHRKIACIDGDVAYTGGVNIADEYANIIERFGYWKDSGVCLEGDGAWGLTASFIRMCVNLGGVMHNEHDYYRPHTPVKSEGFCQPFTDGPQNNPDNPAEDVFLQMISGARRFLYITTPYFIPDESLMRALCIAGDGGVDVRLMLPGKPDHWYADCVAESYFGELIKHGVKVYRYTPGFLHGKSIMVDRVAAFVGSVNMDYRSFELDYECGVMVYGAPMIESLLEDMDMIVDHSRLVTKEEWAKRSVLRRVFEPLLRLFAIWM
;
A
#
# COMPACT_ATOMS: atom_id res chain seq x y z
N MET A 1 -29.86 5.10 -28.70
CA MET A 1 -28.93 4.87 -27.59
C MET A 1 -29.34 5.83 -26.50
N LYS A 2 -30.01 5.35 -25.46
CA LYS A 2 -30.52 6.20 -24.37
C LYS A 2 -29.51 6.14 -23.22
N GLY A 3 -28.96 7.30 -22.88
CA GLY A 3 -27.98 7.44 -21.85
C GLY A 3 -28.51 7.10 -20.46
N PHE A 4 -27.69 6.41 -19.70
CA PHE A 4 -27.85 6.26 -18.27
C PHE A 4 -27.41 7.58 -17.59
N GLN A 5 -28.36 8.48 -17.42
CA GLN A 5 -28.18 9.60 -16.48
C GLN A 5 -28.46 9.07 -15.07
N ILE A 6 -27.42 8.82 -14.30
CA ILE A 6 -27.53 8.64 -12.86
C ILE A 6 -27.70 10.04 -12.26
N GLN A 7 -28.95 10.35 -11.90
CA GLN A 7 -29.28 11.52 -11.09
C GLN A 7 -28.57 11.40 -9.72
N GLN A 8 -27.53 12.18 -9.51
CA GLN A 8 -27.00 12.44 -8.17
C GLN A 8 -27.98 13.35 -7.41
N LYS A 9 -28.92 12.76 -6.70
CA LYS A 9 -29.60 13.43 -5.61
C LYS A 9 -28.72 13.38 -4.38
N GLY A 10 -28.45 14.56 -3.80
CA GLY A 10 -27.60 14.76 -2.64
C GLY A 10 -27.95 13.85 -1.47
N GLU A 11 -27.27 12.73 -1.35
CA GLU A 11 -27.31 11.87 -0.19
C GLU A 11 -26.31 12.36 0.87
N ARG A 12 -26.84 12.56 2.07
CA ARG A 12 -26.11 13.09 3.23
C ARG A 12 -24.90 12.22 3.55
N ARG A 13 -23.73 12.83 3.52
CA ARG A 13 -22.46 12.21 3.94
C ARG A 13 -22.59 11.66 5.36
N ILE A 14 -22.50 10.34 5.49
CA ILE A 14 -22.44 9.67 6.78
C ILE A 14 -21.03 9.85 7.33
N SER A 15 -20.87 10.75 8.29
CA SER A 15 -19.60 11.11 8.91
C SER A 15 -19.02 9.95 9.75
N ALA A 16 -17.67 9.99 10.01
CA ALA A 16 -16.99 9.10 10.96
C ALA A 16 -17.71 9.06 12.33
N ALA A 17 -18.34 10.17 12.72
CA ALA A 17 -19.19 10.25 13.91
C ALA A 17 -20.35 9.25 13.92
N LEU A 18 -20.96 8.96 12.74
CA LEU A 18 -22.09 8.01 12.68
C LEU A 18 -21.62 6.55 12.88
N ARG A 19 -20.39 6.25 12.50
CA ARG A 19 -19.80 4.92 12.69
C ARG A 19 -19.47 4.66 14.16
N ILE A 20 -18.87 5.66 14.81
CA ILE A 20 -18.64 5.65 16.27
C ILE A 20 -20.00 5.54 16.96
N MET A 21 -21.00 6.29 16.52
CA MET A 21 -22.35 6.24 17.04
C MET A 21 -22.99 4.85 16.84
N LEU A 22 -22.79 4.19 15.69
CA LEU A 22 -23.27 2.82 15.46
C LEU A 22 -22.64 1.82 16.44
N VAL A 23 -21.33 1.89 16.65
CA VAL A 23 -20.64 1.05 17.64
C VAL A 23 -21.12 1.34 19.05
N VAL A 24 -21.28 2.62 19.41
CA VAL A 24 -21.82 3.03 20.71
C VAL A 24 -23.26 2.56 20.90
N VAL A 25 -24.10 2.66 19.86
CA VAL A 25 -25.48 2.16 19.89
C VAL A 25 -25.51 0.63 20.04
N LEU A 26 -24.64 -0.11 19.33
CA LEU A 26 -24.56 -1.57 19.48
C LEU A 26 -24.11 -1.97 20.90
N LEU A 27 -23.14 -1.25 21.47
CA LEU A 27 -22.73 -1.47 22.86
C LEU A 27 -23.85 -1.11 23.86
N ALA A 28 -24.56 -0.01 23.64
CA ALA A 28 -25.72 0.38 24.47
C ALA A 28 -26.86 -0.65 24.37
N VAL A 29 -27.12 -1.16 23.15
CA VAL A 29 -28.10 -2.25 22.94
C VAL A 29 -27.66 -3.51 23.65
N GLN A 30 -26.38 -3.85 23.64
CA GLN A 30 -25.88 -5.02 24.39
C GLN A 30 -26.03 -4.84 25.89
N ILE A 31 -25.65 -3.68 26.42
CA ILE A 31 -25.83 -3.40 27.85
C ILE A 31 -27.33 -3.46 28.22
N GLY A 32 -28.17 -2.83 27.39
CA GLY A 32 -29.64 -2.88 27.57
C GLY A 32 -30.19 -4.32 27.49
N PHE A 33 -29.69 -5.13 26.58
CA PHE A 33 -30.04 -6.55 26.44
C PHE A 33 -29.62 -7.37 27.66
N VAL A 34 -28.39 -7.19 28.16
CA VAL A 34 -27.90 -7.86 29.38
C VAL A 34 -28.75 -7.45 30.59
N VAL A 35 -29.08 -6.14 30.74
CA VAL A 35 -29.91 -5.63 31.83
C VAL A 35 -31.34 -6.15 31.71
N ALA A 36 -31.93 -6.14 30.52
CA ALA A 36 -33.27 -6.67 30.27
C ALA A 36 -33.35 -8.18 30.55
N ILE A 37 -32.40 -8.96 30.06
CA ILE A 37 -32.33 -10.39 30.34
C ILE A 37 -32.11 -10.65 31.84
N SER A 38 -31.22 -9.90 32.51
CA SER A 38 -31.01 -10.00 33.95
C SER A 38 -32.29 -9.69 34.76
N TYR A 39 -33.12 -8.77 34.29
CA TYR A 39 -34.34 -8.37 34.97
C TYR A 39 -35.54 -9.29 34.68
N PHE A 40 -35.71 -9.69 33.39
CA PHE A 40 -36.90 -10.43 32.96
C PHE A 40 -36.75 -11.96 32.93
N MET A 41 -35.49 -12.49 32.88
CA MET A 41 -35.21 -13.91 32.69
C MET A 41 -34.23 -14.47 33.72
N GLN A 42 -34.33 -14.10 34.97
CA GLN A 42 -33.38 -14.53 36.02
C GLN A 42 -33.18 -16.05 36.08
N GLU A 43 -34.21 -16.83 35.83
CA GLU A 43 -34.14 -18.31 35.86
C GLU A 43 -33.45 -18.91 34.64
N TYR A 44 -33.47 -18.26 33.46
CA TYR A 44 -32.92 -18.75 32.21
C TYR A 44 -31.65 -18.05 31.77
N LEU A 45 -31.23 -17.03 32.52
CA LEU A 45 -30.09 -16.20 32.15
C LEU A 45 -28.78 -17.02 31.98
N ALA A 46 -28.54 -17.92 32.93
CA ALA A 46 -27.35 -18.77 32.92
C ALA A 46 -27.33 -19.73 31.70
N LEU A 47 -28.48 -20.29 31.35
CA LEU A 47 -28.63 -21.16 30.20
C LEU A 47 -28.44 -20.40 28.87
N ALA A 48 -29.11 -19.27 28.72
CA ALA A 48 -29.03 -18.43 27.52
C ALA A 48 -27.58 -17.92 27.31
N TYR A 49 -26.93 -17.45 28.37
CA TYR A 49 -25.54 -17.03 28.33
C TYR A 49 -24.61 -18.18 28.02
N GLY A 50 -24.85 -19.37 28.59
CA GLY A 50 -24.11 -20.59 28.29
C GLY A 50 -24.17 -20.99 26.82
N VAL A 51 -25.36 -20.92 26.19
CA VAL A 51 -25.52 -21.19 24.75
C VAL A 51 -24.71 -20.20 23.89
N VAL A 52 -24.77 -18.90 24.22
CA VAL A 52 -24.02 -17.87 23.53
C VAL A 52 -22.50 -18.07 23.69
N GLN A 53 -22.04 -18.44 24.88
CA GLN A 53 -20.63 -18.74 25.16
C GLN A 53 -20.15 -19.96 24.36
N VAL A 54 -20.94 -21.00 24.27
CA VAL A 54 -20.62 -22.19 23.46
C VAL A 54 -20.55 -21.81 21.98
N GLY A 55 -21.48 -21.00 21.48
CA GLY A 55 -21.44 -20.47 20.11
C GLY A 55 -20.20 -19.62 19.84
N ALA A 56 -19.81 -18.75 20.77
CA ALA A 56 -18.61 -17.94 20.68
C ALA A 56 -17.33 -18.80 20.68
N LEU A 57 -17.32 -19.90 21.48
CA LEU A 57 -16.20 -20.84 21.49
C LEU A 57 -16.05 -21.56 20.14
N PHE A 58 -17.14 -22.05 19.55
CA PHE A 58 -17.10 -22.66 18.21
C PHE A 58 -16.62 -21.66 17.15
N LEU A 59 -17.09 -20.41 17.24
CA LEU A 59 -16.63 -19.35 16.33
C LEU A 59 -15.13 -19.04 16.54
N ALA A 60 -14.65 -19.00 17.78
CA ALA A 60 -13.24 -18.80 18.08
C ALA A 60 -12.37 -19.93 17.50
N VAL A 61 -12.80 -21.20 17.63
CA VAL A 61 -12.13 -22.34 17.02
C VAL A 61 -12.14 -22.23 15.49
N HIS A 62 -13.24 -21.79 14.89
CA HIS A 62 -13.31 -21.53 13.45
C HIS A 62 -12.30 -20.46 13.02
N ILE A 63 -12.29 -19.30 13.70
CA ILE A 63 -11.34 -18.21 13.44
C ILE A 63 -9.88 -18.66 13.60
N TYR A 64 -9.59 -19.50 14.61
CA TYR A 64 -8.26 -20.03 14.82
C TYR A 64 -7.76 -20.84 13.62
N ASN A 65 -8.61 -21.65 13.03
CA ASN A 65 -8.28 -22.53 11.91
C ASN A 65 -8.33 -21.83 10.54
N GLU A 66 -8.85 -20.61 10.43
CA GLU A 66 -8.75 -19.85 9.18
C GLU A 66 -7.29 -19.44 8.92
N PRO A 67 -6.84 -19.41 7.66
CA PRO A 67 -5.54 -18.85 7.32
C PRO A 67 -5.53 -17.33 7.62
N GLY A 68 -4.37 -16.78 7.93
CA GLY A 68 -4.16 -15.34 8.18
C GLY A 68 -3.47 -15.07 9.52
N GLU A 69 -3.11 -13.81 9.73
CA GLU A 69 -2.29 -13.33 10.85
C GLU A 69 -2.90 -13.57 12.24
N LEU A 70 -2.05 -14.07 13.16
CA LEU A 70 -2.47 -14.36 14.54
C LEU A 70 -2.91 -13.09 15.28
N SER A 71 -2.25 -11.96 15.04
CA SER A 71 -2.59 -10.68 15.64
C SER A 71 -3.99 -10.21 15.29
N TYR A 72 -4.44 -10.43 14.05
CA TYR A 72 -5.81 -10.17 13.61
C TYR A 72 -6.82 -11.06 14.32
N LYS A 73 -6.51 -12.35 14.47
CA LYS A 73 -7.36 -13.32 15.19
C LYS A 73 -7.49 -12.96 16.67
N LEU A 74 -6.41 -12.47 17.27
CA LEU A 74 -6.39 -12.10 18.70
C LEU A 74 -7.43 -11.03 19.05
N ILE A 75 -7.62 -10.01 18.19
CA ILE A 75 -8.65 -8.99 18.42
C ILE A 75 -10.04 -9.62 18.43
N TRP A 76 -10.32 -10.54 17.50
CA TRP A 76 -11.59 -11.24 17.47
C TRP A 76 -11.79 -12.12 18.71
N PHE A 77 -10.74 -12.78 19.20
CA PHE A 77 -10.81 -13.54 20.45
C PHE A 77 -11.12 -12.66 21.64
N ILE A 78 -10.48 -11.47 21.74
CA ILE A 78 -10.76 -10.51 22.79
C ILE A 78 -12.22 -10.05 22.72
N LEU A 79 -12.73 -9.72 21.52
CA LEU A 79 -14.14 -9.32 21.34
C LEU A 79 -15.12 -10.45 21.69
N LEU A 80 -14.84 -11.66 21.26
CA LEU A 80 -15.66 -12.84 21.59
C LEU A 80 -15.64 -13.17 23.08
N LEU A 81 -14.51 -12.93 23.77
CA LEU A 81 -14.38 -13.16 25.21
C LEU A 81 -15.10 -12.10 26.03
N LEU A 82 -14.90 -10.81 25.68
CA LEU A 82 -15.45 -9.69 26.48
C LEU A 82 -16.92 -9.42 26.16
N ALA A 83 -17.33 -9.62 24.92
CA ALA A 83 -18.67 -9.27 24.43
C ALA A 83 -19.17 -10.31 23.40
N PRO A 84 -19.44 -11.57 23.80
CA PRO A 84 -19.73 -12.67 22.87
C PRO A 84 -20.77 -12.36 21.82
N PRO A 85 -21.98 -11.82 22.14
CA PRO A 85 -23.00 -11.53 21.12
C PRO A 85 -22.54 -10.50 20.10
N VAL A 86 -21.88 -9.43 20.57
CA VAL A 86 -21.36 -8.36 19.70
C VAL A 86 -20.21 -8.86 18.85
N GLY A 87 -19.27 -9.58 19.46
CA GLY A 87 -18.14 -10.17 18.75
C GLY A 87 -18.60 -11.09 17.61
N MET A 88 -19.61 -11.95 17.88
CA MET A 88 -20.21 -12.81 16.86
C MET A 88 -20.86 -12.01 15.72
N ILE A 89 -21.69 -11.01 16.05
CA ILE A 89 -22.37 -10.17 15.05
C ILE A 89 -21.33 -9.44 14.20
N LEU A 90 -20.33 -8.81 14.85
CA LEU A 90 -19.28 -8.08 14.15
C LEU A 90 -18.45 -9.00 13.26
N TRP A 91 -18.16 -10.23 13.69
CA TRP A 91 -17.47 -11.21 12.85
C TRP A 91 -18.27 -11.57 11.59
N PHE A 92 -19.57 -11.83 11.72
CA PHE A 92 -20.42 -12.13 10.56
C PHE A 92 -20.56 -10.94 9.61
N LEU A 93 -20.49 -9.71 10.12
CA LEU A 93 -20.57 -8.49 9.33
C LEU A 93 -19.21 -8.10 8.72
N TRP A 94 -18.11 -8.28 9.47
CA TRP A 94 -16.78 -7.74 9.14
C TRP A 94 -15.64 -8.75 9.23
N GLY A 95 -15.90 -9.99 9.55
CA GLY A 95 -14.87 -11.03 9.59
C GLY A 95 -14.33 -11.39 8.19
N GLY A 96 -13.14 -11.96 8.14
CA GLY A 96 -12.36 -12.16 6.92
C GLY A 96 -13.09 -12.78 5.72
N ALA A 97 -13.95 -13.79 5.94
CA ALA A 97 -14.72 -14.42 4.87
C ALA A 97 -15.82 -13.51 4.29
N ALA A 98 -16.44 -12.65 5.12
CA ALA A 98 -17.45 -11.70 4.66
C ALA A 98 -16.82 -10.59 3.81
N GLN A 99 -15.62 -10.14 4.17
CA GLN A 99 -14.88 -9.12 3.44
C GLN A 99 -14.43 -9.64 2.05
N LYS A 100 -13.90 -10.87 1.97
CA LYS A 100 -13.44 -11.49 0.72
C LYS A 100 -14.55 -11.74 -0.31
N ARG A 101 -15.81 -11.90 0.11
CA ARG A 101 -16.95 -12.16 -0.81
C ARG A 101 -17.23 -11.02 -1.78
N HIS A 102 -16.80 -9.84 -1.49
CA HIS A 102 -17.14 -8.63 -2.23
C HIS A 102 -15.94 -7.97 -2.93
N LEU A 103 -14.72 -8.48 -2.69
CA LEU A 103 -13.59 -8.09 -3.52
C LEU A 103 -13.92 -8.44 -4.97
N PRO A 104 -13.57 -7.57 -5.94
CA PRO A 104 -13.64 -7.93 -7.34
C PRO A 104 -12.87 -9.23 -7.49
N ARG A 105 -13.55 -10.35 -7.65
CA ARG A 105 -12.88 -11.58 -8.02
C ARG A 105 -12.15 -11.27 -9.30
N ASN A 106 -10.86 -11.46 -9.30
CA ASN A 106 -10.00 -11.27 -10.45
C ASN A 106 -10.39 -12.29 -11.54
N THR A 107 -11.57 -12.04 -12.14
CA THR A 107 -12.29 -13.00 -12.95
C THR A 107 -11.77 -13.01 -14.38
N LYS A 108 -10.92 -12.05 -14.74
CA LYS A 108 -10.24 -12.08 -16.03
C LYS A 108 -8.80 -11.60 -15.82
N ARG A 109 -7.84 -12.46 -16.11
CA ARG A 109 -6.44 -12.11 -16.36
C ARG A 109 -6.43 -11.21 -17.59
N PHE A 110 -6.60 -9.93 -17.42
CA PHE A 110 -6.49 -8.98 -18.50
C PHE A 110 -5.39 -7.97 -18.15
N PRO A 111 -4.54 -7.67 -19.09
CA PRO A 111 -4.29 -8.43 -20.33
C PRO A 111 -3.58 -9.77 -20.04
N ASP A 112 -3.97 -10.82 -20.75
CA ASP A 112 -3.18 -12.06 -20.76
C ASP A 112 -1.78 -11.74 -21.31
N GLU A 113 -0.74 -12.20 -20.60
CA GLU A 113 0.61 -12.01 -21.07
C GLU A 113 0.87 -12.86 -22.32
N PRO A 114 1.27 -12.26 -23.46
CA PRO A 114 1.65 -13.02 -24.63
C PRO A 114 2.79 -13.98 -24.31
N GLU A 115 2.80 -15.12 -24.96
CA GLU A 115 3.84 -16.12 -24.81
C GLU A 115 5.24 -15.55 -25.06
N SER A 116 5.36 -14.60 -25.99
CA SER A 116 6.61 -13.91 -26.28
C SER A 116 7.16 -13.10 -25.10
N VAL A 117 6.31 -12.54 -24.25
CA VAL A 117 6.73 -11.81 -23.03
C VAL A 117 7.14 -12.79 -21.95
N ARG A 118 6.40 -13.89 -21.77
CA ARG A 118 6.76 -14.96 -20.84
C ARG A 118 8.10 -15.58 -21.19
N MET A 119 8.30 -15.89 -22.48
CA MET A 119 9.59 -16.43 -22.97
C MET A 119 10.76 -15.45 -22.73
N ARG A 120 10.58 -14.16 -22.98
CA ARG A 120 11.60 -13.14 -22.67
C ARG A 120 11.89 -13.05 -21.15
N SER A 121 10.86 -13.17 -20.32
CA SER A 121 11.01 -13.21 -18.87
C SER A 121 11.79 -14.45 -18.43
N GLU A 122 11.54 -15.63 -18.96
CA GLU A 122 12.28 -16.85 -18.67
C GLU A 122 13.77 -16.70 -19.02
N ILE A 123 14.09 -16.15 -20.19
CA ILE A 123 15.45 -15.84 -20.61
C ILE A 123 16.10 -14.83 -19.63
N ALA A 124 15.35 -13.82 -19.19
CA ALA A 124 15.84 -12.84 -18.21
C ALA A 124 16.13 -13.50 -16.85
N VAL A 125 15.26 -14.41 -16.38
CA VAL A 125 15.47 -15.18 -15.14
C VAL A 125 16.70 -16.08 -15.23
N ASP A 126 16.90 -16.77 -16.33
CA ASP A 126 18.10 -17.58 -16.56
C ASP A 126 19.37 -16.74 -16.50
N LYS A 127 19.35 -15.56 -17.10
CA LYS A 127 20.48 -14.64 -17.09
C LYS A 127 20.72 -14.06 -15.70
N LEU A 128 19.66 -13.65 -15.00
CA LEU A 128 19.74 -13.20 -13.60
C LEU A 128 20.32 -14.31 -12.71
N THR A 129 19.87 -15.55 -12.88
CA THR A 129 20.35 -16.70 -12.10
C THR A 129 21.86 -16.91 -12.28
N ARG A 130 22.41 -16.68 -13.48
CA ARG A 130 23.86 -16.77 -13.73
C ARG A 130 24.63 -15.59 -13.15
N GLN A 131 24.09 -14.38 -13.20
CA GLN A 131 24.75 -13.15 -12.75
C GLN A 131 24.59 -12.92 -11.24
N LEU A 132 23.41 -13.18 -10.71
CA LEU A 132 22.99 -12.89 -9.35
C LEU A 132 22.23 -14.08 -8.75
N PRO A 133 22.87 -15.24 -8.56
CA PRO A 133 22.18 -16.47 -8.15
C PRO A 133 21.42 -16.37 -6.84
N ALA A 134 21.85 -15.51 -5.92
CA ALA A 134 21.16 -15.28 -4.65
C ALA A 134 19.73 -14.72 -4.82
N TRP A 135 19.47 -14.03 -5.92
CA TRP A 135 18.18 -13.36 -6.18
C TRP A 135 17.25 -14.15 -7.12
N SER A 136 17.73 -15.27 -7.68
CA SER A 136 16.93 -16.11 -8.58
C SER A 136 15.64 -16.63 -7.92
N ARG A 137 15.69 -16.92 -6.60
CA ARG A 137 14.53 -17.38 -5.84
C ARG A 137 13.43 -16.30 -5.80
N THR A 138 13.80 -15.05 -5.55
CA THR A 138 12.84 -13.94 -5.48
C THR A 138 12.24 -13.64 -6.85
N ALA A 139 13.06 -13.61 -7.89
CA ALA A 139 12.56 -13.42 -9.26
C ALA A 139 11.60 -14.54 -9.70
N ASN A 140 11.98 -15.80 -9.46
CA ASN A 140 11.10 -16.95 -9.75
C ASN A 140 9.80 -16.93 -8.95
N TYR A 141 9.86 -16.52 -7.67
CA TYR A 141 8.69 -16.37 -6.82
C TYR A 141 7.68 -15.41 -7.42
N LEU A 142 8.12 -14.24 -7.86
CA LEU A 142 7.27 -13.24 -8.52
C LEU A 142 6.78 -13.72 -9.90
N CYS A 143 7.62 -14.38 -10.71
CA CYS A 143 7.22 -14.93 -12.00
C CYS A 143 6.09 -15.96 -11.87
N ARG A 144 6.12 -16.80 -10.83
CA ARG A 144 5.04 -17.77 -10.56
C ARG A 144 3.70 -17.12 -10.19
N ARG A 145 3.72 -15.83 -9.85
CA ARG A 145 2.54 -14.98 -9.56
C ARG A 145 2.17 -14.07 -10.74
N ASP A 146 2.68 -14.41 -11.95
CA ASP A 146 2.47 -13.67 -13.19
C ASP A 146 3.12 -12.26 -13.22
N PHE A 147 4.10 -11.96 -12.36
CA PHE A 147 4.90 -10.76 -12.42
C PHE A 147 6.20 -11.02 -13.18
N GLN A 148 6.28 -10.52 -14.41
CA GLN A 148 7.38 -10.84 -15.30
C GLN A 148 8.66 -10.08 -14.93
N LEU A 149 9.83 -10.71 -15.17
CA LEU A 149 11.14 -10.09 -15.05
C LEU A 149 11.51 -9.45 -16.38
N TYR A 150 11.90 -8.18 -16.35
CA TYR A 150 12.27 -7.42 -17.54
C TYR A 150 13.75 -7.07 -17.56
N GLN A 151 14.31 -7.18 -18.74
CA GLN A 151 15.53 -6.50 -19.18
C GLN A 151 15.13 -5.33 -20.08
N ASN A 152 16.08 -4.68 -20.76
CA ASN A 152 15.81 -3.60 -21.70
C ASN A 152 14.94 -2.48 -21.09
N THR A 153 15.18 -2.19 -19.82
CA THR A 153 14.45 -1.17 -19.07
C THR A 153 15.43 -0.30 -18.33
N SER A 154 15.46 0.97 -18.65
CA SER A 154 16.14 1.96 -17.83
C SER A 154 15.32 2.24 -16.59
N VAL A 155 15.93 2.08 -15.44
CA VAL A 155 15.31 2.41 -14.15
C VAL A 155 16.03 3.62 -13.56
N THR A 156 15.34 4.74 -13.44
CA THR A 156 15.88 5.96 -12.85
C THR A 156 15.27 6.17 -11.46
N TYR A 157 16.13 6.26 -10.45
CA TYR A 157 15.70 6.65 -9.10
C TYR A 157 15.48 8.16 -9.03
N LEU A 158 14.37 8.57 -8.44
CA LEU A 158 13.95 9.96 -8.26
C LEU A 158 13.88 10.24 -6.75
N PRO A 159 14.91 10.88 -6.17
CA PRO A 159 15.09 10.96 -4.72
C PRO A 159 14.13 11.90 -4.01
N GLU A 160 13.38 12.73 -4.74
CA GLU A 160 12.46 13.73 -4.18
C GLU A 160 11.15 13.78 -4.92
N GLY A 161 10.05 14.01 -4.18
CA GLY A 161 8.73 14.16 -4.76
C GLY A 161 8.65 15.31 -5.78
N ALA A 162 9.31 16.44 -5.52
CA ALA A 162 9.37 17.57 -6.45
C ALA A 162 10.03 17.19 -7.79
N ILE A 163 11.12 16.42 -7.74
CA ILE A 163 11.84 15.95 -8.94
C ILE A 163 10.94 14.96 -9.70
N LEU A 164 10.32 14.01 -9.01
CA LEU A 164 9.44 13.04 -9.63
C LEU A 164 8.25 13.70 -10.32
N LEU A 165 7.55 14.60 -9.61
CA LEU A 165 6.35 15.25 -10.13
C LEU A 165 6.66 16.18 -11.30
N ARG A 166 7.80 16.91 -11.27
CA ARG A 166 8.23 17.72 -12.42
C ARG A 166 8.55 16.83 -13.62
N ASN A 167 9.31 15.75 -13.42
CA ASN A 167 9.63 14.81 -14.49
C ASN A 167 8.36 14.16 -15.08
N LEU A 168 7.38 13.79 -14.23
CA LEU A 168 6.09 13.27 -14.65
C LEU A 168 5.33 14.29 -15.52
N ILE A 169 5.20 15.55 -15.06
CA ILE A 169 4.50 16.61 -15.80
C ILE A 169 5.13 16.83 -17.18
N ASP A 170 6.46 16.87 -17.26
CA ASP A 170 7.19 17.03 -18.51
C ASP A 170 6.95 15.87 -19.49
N ARG A 171 6.78 14.64 -18.98
CA ARG A 171 6.44 13.47 -19.81
C ARG A 171 4.99 13.47 -20.23
N VAL A 172 4.06 13.80 -19.34
CA VAL A 172 2.62 13.94 -19.64
C VAL A 172 2.38 14.96 -20.75
N ALA A 173 3.11 16.09 -20.72
CA ALA A 173 3.02 17.12 -21.77
C ALA A 173 3.43 16.62 -23.17
N LYS A 174 4.22 15.57 -23.25
CA LYS A 174 4.73 14.97 -24.51
C LYS A 174 3.96 13.72 -24.94
N ALA A 175 2.94 13.30 -24.19
CA ALA A 175 2.15 12.11 -24.51
C ALA A 175 1.47 12.22 -25.88
N GLU A 176 1.48 11.10 -26.62
CA GLU A 176 0.91 11.01 -27.98
C GLU A 176 -0.23 10.01 -28.08
N ARG A 177 -0.25 8.96 -27.23
CA ARG A 177 -1.23 7.86 -27.31
C ARG A 177 -2.15 7.84 -26.11
N PHE A 178 -1.58 7.69 -24.91
CA PHE A 178 -2.36 7.61 -23.69
C PHE A 178 -1.62 8.10 -22.44
N ILE A 179 -2.40 8.53 -21.46
CA ILE A 179 -1.96 8.91 -20.11
C ILE A 179 -2.84 8.20 -19.10
N PHE A 180 -2.25 7.36 -18.26
CA PHE A 180 -2.92 6.65 -17.18
C PHE A 180 -2.35 7.09 -15.84
N LEU A 181 -3.23 7.53 -14.93
CA LEU A 181 -2.87 7.97 -13.60
C LEU A 181 -3.70 7.21 -12.55
N GLU A 182 -3.05 6.55 -11.61
CA GLU A 182 -3.68 5.84 -10.49
C GLU A 182 -3.01 6.28 -9.19
N TYR A 183 -3.76 6.98 -8.33
CA TYR A 183 -3.20 7.58 -7.13
C TYR A 183 -4.15 7.47 -5.94
N PHE A 184 -3.56 7.24 -4.75
CA PHE A 184 -4.31 7.29 -3.50
C PHE A 184 -4.80 8.72 -3.20
N ILE A 185 -3.92 9.73 -3.39
CA ILE A 185 -4.28 11.15 -3.21
C ILE A 185 -4.05 11.92 -4.52
N LEU A 186 -5.11 12.58 -4.97
CA LEU A 186 -5.07 13.69 -5.91
C LEU A 186 -5.60 14.92 -5.17
N ALA A 187 -4.79 15.95 -4.98
CA ALA A 187 -5.20 17.15 -4.26
C ALA A 187 -5.16 18.37 -5.15
N GLU A 188 -6.26 19.11 -5.16
CA GLU A 188 -6.31 20.44 -5.80
C GLU A 188 -5.27 21.36 -5.15
N GLY A 189 -4.53 22.10 -5.99
CA GLY A 189 -3.43 22.96 -5.60
C GLY A 189 -2.61 23.37 -6.81
N LYS A 190 -1.48 24.04 -6.59
CA LYS A 190 -0.66 24.58 -7.69
C LYS A 190 -0.19 23.50 -8.67
N LEU A 191 0.21 22.36 -8.12
CA LEU A 191 0.71 21.24 -8.91
C LEU A 191 -0.41 20.60 -9.73
N TRP A 192 -1.58 20.39 -9.10
CA TRP A 192 -2.74 19.87 -9.80
C TRP A 192 -3.23 20.81 -10.90
N ASP A 193 -3.30 22.12 -10.63
CA ASP A 193 -3.73 23.13 -11.60
C ASP A 193 -2.87 23.14 -12.88
N GLU A 194 -1.57 22.89 -12.74
CA GLU A 194 -0.65 22.74 -13.88
C GLU A 194 -0.94 21.44 -14.63
N LEU A 195 -1.04 20.33 -13.92
CA LEU A 195 -1.28 19.01 -14.49
C LEU A 195 -2.65 18.94 -15.17
N GLU A 196 -3.74 19.43 -14.54
CA GLU A 196 -5.09 19.44 -15.09
C GLU A 196 -5.14 20.14 -16.45
N LYS A 197 -4.47 21.31 -16.58
CA LYS A 197 -4.40 22.02 -17.86
C LYS A 197 -3.78 21.19 -18.98
N ILE A 198 -2.71 20.46 -18.67
CA ILE A 198 -2.03 19.60 -19.63
C ILE A 198 -2.90 18.40 -19.99
N LEU A 199 -3.49 17.73 -19.00
CA LEU A 199 -4.39 16.58 -19.21
C LEU A 199 -5.58 16.95 -20.08
N CYS A 200 -6.21 18.10 -19.80
CA CYS A 200 -7.32 18.61 -20.60
C CYS A 200 -6.90 18.97 -22.04
N ALA A 201 -5.71 19.52 -22.23
CA ALA A 201 -5.18 19.81 -23.56
C ALA A 201 -4.93 18.53 -24.35
N LYS A 202 -4.28 17.52 -23.72
CA LYS A 202 -3.99 16.23 -24.33
C LYS A 202 -5.26 15.45 -24.69
N ALA A 203 -6.26 15.46 -23.82
CA ALA A 203 -7.55 14.85 -24.12
C ALA A 203 -8.24 15.49 -25.34
N ARG A 204 -8.17 16.82 -25.49
CA ARG A 204 -8.68 17.52 -26.69
C ARG A 204 -7.87 17.22 -27.95
N GLU A 205 -6.59 16.89 -27.84
CA GLU A 205 -5.72 16.44 -28.93
C GLU A 205 -6.02 14.99 -29.33
N GLY A 206 -6.88 14.26 -28.59
CA GLY A 206 -7.26 12.88 -28.86
C GLY A 206 -6.42 11.84 -28.13
N VAL A 207 -5.56 12.25 -27.21
CA VAL A 207 -4.83 11.33 -26.32
C VAL A 207 -5.82 10.69 -25.34
N GLU A 208 -5.75 9.37 -25.16
CA GLU A 208 -6.58 8.64 -24.21
C GLU A 208 -6.12 8.95 -22.77
N VAL A 209 -6.96 9.62 -21.97
CA VAL A 209 -6.63 9.97 -20.58
C VAL A 209 -7.56 9.26 -19.63
N LYS A 210 -7.00 8.42 -18.74
CA LYS A 210 -7.76 7.71 -17.70
C LYS A 210 -7.13 7.98 -16.33
N ILE A 211 -7.98 8.29 -15.36
CA ILE A 211 -7.59 8.59 -13.99
C ILE A 211 -8.34 7.66 -13.04
N ILE A 212 -7.62 6.98 -12.16
CA ILE A 212 -8.17 6.20 -11.03
C ILE A 212 -7.70 6.86 -9.75
N PHE A 213 -8.59 7.06 -8.78
CA PHE A 213 -8.20 7.50 -7.45
C PHE A 213 -9.06 6.87 -6.36
N ASP A 214 -8.49 6.76 -5.16
CA ASP A 214 -9.21 6.28 -3.97
C ASP A 214 -10.08 7.39 -3.38
N ASP A 215 -11.37 7.13 -3.13
CA ASP A 215 -12.28 8.14 -2.59
C ASP A 215 -11.91 8.60 -1.18
N PHE A 216 -11.37 7.69 -0.35
CA PHE A 216 -11.00 8.01 1.04
C PHE A 216 -9.83 9.00 1.12
N GLY A 217 -8.81 8.82 0.29
CA GLY A 217 -7.66 9.72 0.21
C GLY A 217 -8.03 11.12 -0.30
N ASN A 218 -9.19 11.24 -0.98
CA ASN A 218 -9.63 12.44 -1.69
C ASN A 218 -10.85 13.14 -1.09
N ILE A 219 -11.38 12.64 0.03
CA ILE A 219 -12.44 13.34 0.77
C ILE A 219 -11.96 14.76 1.13
N LYS A 220 -12.59 15.81 0.59
CA LYS A 220 -12.25 17.23 0.75
C LYS A 220 -10.95 17.69 0.04
N ARG A 221 -10.31 16.86 -0.77
CA ARG A 221 -9.09 17.22 -1.50
C ARG A 221 -9.31 17.34 -3.01
N PHE A 222 -10.29 16.62 -3.53
CA PHE A 222 -10.63 16.58 -4.94
C PHE A 222 -12.13 16.77 -5.13
N SER A 223 -12.54 17.84 -5.82
CA SER A 223 -13.94 18.25 -5.90
C SER A 223 -14.70 17.53 -7.02
N GLY A 224 -16.02 17.43 -6.86
CA GLY A 224 -16.89 16.96 -7.93
C GLY A 224 -16.85 17.85 -9.17
N GLU A 225 -16.66 19.15 -8.97
CA GLU A 225 -16.54 20.13 -10.08
C GLU A 225 -15.29 19.86 -10.93
N THR A 226 -14.17 19.49 -10.31
CA THR A 226 -12.94 19.11 -11.04
C THR A 226 -13.17 17.83 -11.83
N ILE A 227 -13.85 16.82 -11.25
CA ILE A 227 -14.20 15.60 -11.97
C ILE A 227 -15.08 15.90 -13.18
N ASP A 228 -16.08 16.77 -13.02
CA ASP A 228 -17.00 17.14 -14.11
C ASP A 228 -16.25 17.88 -15.24
N ARG A 229 -15.36 18.84 -14.91
CA ARG A 229 -14.51 19.52 -15.90
C ARG A 229 -13.62 18.56 -16.71
N LEU A 230 -13.03 17.56 -16.03
CA LEU A 230 -12.22 16.52 -16.68
C LEU A 230 -13.07 15.69 -17.65
N ARG A 231 -14.25 15.24 -17.21
CA ARG A 231 -15.16 14.44 -18.03
C ARG A 231 -15.71 15.18 -19.24
N GLU A 232 -15.96 16.49 -19.12
CA GLU A 232 -16.43 17.33 -20.23
C GLU A 232 -15.45 17.38 -21.41
N VAL A 233 -14.16 17.21 -21.16
CA VAL A 233 -13.12 17.19 -22.21
C VAL A 233 -12.73 15.78 -22.66
N GLY A 234 -13.40 14.73 -22.14
CA GLY A 234 -13.17 13.34 -22.55
C GLY A 234 -12.21 12.55 -21.68
N VAL A 235 -11.78 13.10 -20.54
CA VAL A 235 -10.99 12.32 -19.55
C VAL A 235 -11.91 11.35 -18.82
N GLU A 236 -11.55 10.07 -18.79
CA GLU A 236 -12.27 9.07 -18.03
C GLU A 236 -11.77 9.03 -16.58
N VAL A 237 -12.68 9.24 -15.62
CA VAL A 237 -12.35 9.29 -14.20
C VAL A 237 -13.11 8.18 -13.46
N PHE A 238 -12.35 7.30 -12.81
CA PHE A 238 -12.83 6.17 -12.02
C PHE A 238 -12.52 6.39 -10.54
N ILE A 239 -13.50 6.14 -9.68
CA ILE A 239 -13.37 6.31 -8.24
C ILE A 239 -13.32 4.92 -7.60
N PHE A 240 -12.18 4.61 -6.97
CA PHE A 240 -12.03 3.37 -6.24
C PHE A 240 -12.74 3.45 -4.90
N ASN A 241 -13.56 2.46 -4.61
CA ASN A 241 -14.24 2.21 -3.35
C ASN A 241 -14.90 3.48 -2.73
N PRO A 242 -15.95 4.04 -3.39
CA PRO A 242 -16.60 5.29 -2.97
C PRO A 242 -17.16 5.22 -1.55
N VAL A 243 -16.86 6.22 -0.71
CA VAL A 243 -17.22 6.24 0.73
C VAL A 243 -18.72 6.25 0.97
N HIS A 244 -19.51 6.83 0.06
CA HIS A 244 -20.98 6.90 0.17
C HIS A 244 -21.67 5.53 -0.05
N GLU A 245 -21.00 4.57 -0.68
CA GLU A 245 -21.51 3.20 -0.90
C GLU A 245 -21.27 2.26 0.30
N TYR A 246 -20.54 2.69 1.33
CA TYR A 246 -20.17 1.83 2.48
C TYR A 246 -21.33 1.33 3.31
N VAL A 247 -22.42 2.07 3.37
CA VAL A 247 -23.61 1.67 4.13
C VAL A 247 -24.16 0.34 3.61
N ASN A 248 -24.00 0.10 2.31
CA ASN A 248 -24.53 -1.10 1.66
C ASN A 248 -23.50 -2.25 1.54
N ARG A 249 -22.20 -1.96 1.65
CA ARG A 249 -21.15 -2.96 1.32
C ARG A 249 -20.13 -3.24 2.40
N LEU A 250 -20.04 -2.44 3.47
CA LEU A 250 -19.14 -2.62 4.63
C LEU A 250 -17.62 -2.83 4.30
N HIS A 251 -17.18 -2.40 3.10
CA HIS A 251 -15.81 -2.63 2.58
C HIS A 251 -14.88 -1.43 2.76
N PHE A 252 -15.10 -0.61 3.76
CA PHE A 252 -14.37 0.64 3.94
C PHE A 252 -12.87 0.47 4.25
N ASN A 253 -12.40 -0.73 4.61
CA ASN A 253 -11.00 -0.95 4.98
C ASN A 253 -10.05 -1.08 3.80
N TYR A 254 -10.51 -1.59 2.66
CA TYR A 254 -9.64 -1.78 1.50
C TYR A 254 -9.45 -0.48 0.74
N ARG A 255 -8.17 -0.09 0.52
CA ARG A 255 -7.81 1.14 -0.14
C ARG A 255 -6.89 0.88 -1.31
N ASP A 256 -6.98 1.71 -2.34
CA ASP A 256 -6.01 1.73 -3.42
C ASP A 256 -4.90 2.71 -3.07
N HIS A 257 -3.83 2.16 -2.47
CA HIS A 257 -2.67 2.95 -2.05
C HIS A 257 -1.58 3.01 -3.11
N ARG A 258 -1.82 2.51 -4.32
CA ARG A 258 -0.88 2.56 -5.43
C ARG A 258 -0.69 3.99 -5.94
N LYS A 259 0.47 4.25 -6.50
CA LYS A 259 0.83 5.46 -7.20
C LYS A 259 1.49 5.03 -8.49
N ILE A 260 0.72 5.07 -9.56
CA ILE A 260 1.13 4.62 -10.90
C ILE A 260 0.82 5.73 -11.90
N ALA A 261 1.80 6.08 -12.71
CA ALA A 261 1.57 6.88 -13.91
C ALA A 261 2.19 6.17 -15.11
N CYS A 262 1.43 6.00 -16.18
CA CYS A 262 1.90 5.36 -17.42
C CYS A 262 1.65 6.29 -18.60
N ILE A 263 2.68 6.50 -19.41
CA ILE A 263 2.63 7.40 -20.57
C ILE A 263 3.07 6.60 -21.79
N ASP A 264 2.19 6.49 -22.78
CA ASP A 264 2.42 5.86 -24.09
C ASP A 264 2.98 4.42 -24.02
N GLY A 265 2.87 3.76 -22.88
CA GLY A 265 3.42 2.43 -22.64
C GLY A 265 4.94 2.36 -22.51
N ASP A 266 5.65 3.39 -22.96
CA ASP A 266 7.11 3.46 -22.97
C ASP A 266 7.69 3.92 -21.62
N VAL A 267 6.90 4.69 -20.84
CA VAL A 267 7.34 5.28 -19.56
C VAL A 267 6.32 4.98 -18.47
N ALA A 268 6.78 4.56 -17.31
CA ALA A 268 5.95 4.37 -16.14
C ALA A 268 6.65 4.84 -14.84
N TYR A 269 5.85 5.35 -13.91
CA TYR A 269 6.31 5.82 -12.60
C TYR A 269 5.62 5.07 -11.48
N THR A 270 6.35 4.82 -10.39
CA THR A 270 5.80 4.40 -9.11
C THR A 270 6.70 4.85 -7.95
N GLY A 271 6.17 4.79 -6.73
CA GLY A 271 6.88 5.20 -5.51
C GLY A 271 5.93 5.56 -4.40
N GLY A 272 6.40 6.37 -3.44
CA GLY A 272 5.60 6.88 -2.33
C GLY A 272 4.80 8.14 -2.66
N VAL A 273 5.15 8.85 -3.73
CA VAL A 273 4.73 10.21 -4.07
C VAL A 273 3.29 10.26 -4.58
N ASN A 274 2.42 11.00 -3.91
CA ASN A 274 1.09 11.36 -4.41
C ASN A 274 1.11 12.70 -5.17
N ILE A 275 0.02 13.04 -5.86
CA ILE A 275 -0.12 14.31 -6.57
C ILE A 275 -0.77 15.32 -5.63
N ALA A 276 0.07 16.00 -4.84
CA ALA A 276 -0.34 17.08 -3.94
C ALA A 276 0.85 18.00 -3.61
N ASP A 277 0.57 19.26 -3.29
CA ASP A 277 1.56 20.30 -3.08
C ASP A 277 2.54 19.98 -1.93
N GLU A 278 2.10 19.27 -0.89
CA GLU A 278 2.95 18.83 0.21
C GLU A 278 4.05 17.85 -0.22
N TYR A 279 3.79 16.98 -1.20
CA TYR A 279 4.78 16.01 -1.70
C TYR A 279 5.89 16.67 -2.54
N ALA A 280 5.61 17.83 -3.10
CA ALA A 280 6.59 18.64 -3.81
C ALA A 280 7.23 19.74 -2.95
N ASN A 281 6.95 19.76 -1.64
CA ASN A 281 7.39 20.80 -0.71
C ASN A 281 6.97 22.23 -1.14
N ILE A 282 5.89 22.36 -1.90
CA ILE A 282 5.27 23.66 -2.24
C ILE A 282 4.59 24.25 -1.02
N ILE A 283 4.04 23.39 -0.16
CA ILE A 283 3.50 23.73 1.16
C ILE A 283 4.20 22.88 2.23
N GLU A 284 4.50 23.49 3.36
CA GLU A 284 5.04 22.76 4.51
C GLU A 284 3.91 22.23 5.39
N ARG A 285 3.90 20.92 5.65
CA ARG A 285 2.88 20.28 6.49
C ARG A 285 3.46 19.64 7.75
N PHE A 286 4.53 18.84 7.63
CA PHE A 286 5.23 18.16 8.72
C PHE A 286 6.75 18.37 8.64
N GLY A 287 7.19 19.59 8.35
CA GLY A 287 8.56 19.90 7.97
C GLY A 287 8.83 19.49 6.52
N TYR A 288 10.08 19.24 6.18
CA TYR A 288 10.46 18.79 4.84
C TYR A 288 9.88 17.41 4.56
N TRP A 289 9.11 17.30 3.47
CA TRP A 289 8.52 16.04 3.02
C TRP A 289 9.50 15.31 2.10
N LYS A 290 10.13 14.26 2.65
CA LYS A 290 11.11 13.44 1.93
C LYS A 290 10.41 12.19 1.40
N ASP A 291 10.22 12.14 0.09
CA ASP A 291 9.62 10.98 -0.60
C ASP A 291 10.41 10.67 -1.86
N SER A 292 10.22 9.47 -2.41
CA SER A 292 10.96 9.01 -3.57
C SER A 292 10.13 8.08 -4.46
N GLY A 293 10.62 7.85 -5.65
CA GLY A 293 10.07 6.88 -6.58
C GLY A 293 11.03 6.51 -7.69
N VAL A 294 10.53 5.77 -8.65
CA VAL A 294 11.29 5.34 -9.84
C VAL A 294 10.53 5.66 -11.12
N CYS A 295 11.29 5.96 -12.16
CA CYS A 295 10.83 6.02 -13.54
C CYS A 295 11.38 4.80 -14.28
N LEU A 296 10.52 4.05 -14.94
CA LEU A 296 10.83 2.93 -15.81
C LEU A 296 10.66 3.36 -17.26
N GLU A 297 11.66 3.17 -18.09
CA GLU A 297 11.61 3.43 -19.54
C GLU A 297 11.95 2.16 -20.30
N GLY A 298 11.04 1.67 -21.14
CA GLY A 298 11.18 0.45 -21.94
C GLY A 298 10.30 -0.71 -21.45
N ASP A 299 10.74 -1.95 -21.67
CA ASP A 299 9.92 -3.17 -21.51
C ASP A 299 9.24 -3.29 -20.13
N GLY A 300 9.89 -2.87 -19.05
CA GLY A 300 9.37 -2.96 -17.68
C GLY A 300 8.22 -1.99 -17.38
N ALA A 301 8.03 -0.92 -18.17
CA ALA A 301 6.89 -0.01 -18.01
C ALA A 301 5.56 -0.75 -18.18
N TRP A 302 5.56 -1.83 -18.98
CA TRP A 302 4.40 -2.69 -19.18
C TRP A 302 3.85 -3.29 -17.88
N GLY A 303 4.71 -3.70 -16.95
CA GLY A 303 4.25 -4.31 -15.69
C GLY A 303 3.33 -3.39 -14.88
N LEU A 304 3.63 -2.09 -14.83
CA LEU A 304 2.79 -1.08 -14.18
C LEU A 304 1.58 -0.73 -15.05
N THR A 305 1.74 -0.63 -16.38
CA THR A 305 0.65 -0.39 -17.31
C THR A 305 -0.40 -1.50 -17.24
N ALA A 306 0.01 -2.77 -17.23
CA ALA A 306 -0.88 -3.90 -17.09
C ALA A 306 -1.61 -3.90 -15.73
N SER A 307 -0.96 -3.44 -14.67
CA SER A 307 -1.58 -3.27 -13.35
C SER A 307 -2.69 -2.24 -13.38
N PHE A 308 -2.43 -1.06 -13.96
CA PHE A 308 -3.45 -0.02 -14.16
C PHE A 308 -4.64 -0.55 -14.96
N ILE A 309 -4.38 -1.20 -16.10
CA ILE A 309 -5.41 -1.75 -16.97
C ILE A 309 -6.32 -2.72 -16.20
N ARG A 310 -5.73 -3.62 -15.41
CA ARG A 310 -6.51 -4.56 -14.57
C ARG A 310 -7.44 -3.82 -13.61
N MET A 311 -6.96 -2.79 -12.93
CA MET A 311 -7.79 -2.00 -12.02
C MET A 311 -8.87 -1.23 -12.78
N CYS A 312 -8.53 -0.60 -13.90
CA CYS A 312 -9.48 0.13 -14.75
C CYS A 312 -10.64 -0.78 -15.20
N VAL A 313 -10.33 -1.98 -15.69
CA VAL A 313 -11.34 -2.98 -16.11
C VAL A 313 -12.19 -3.45 -14.92
N ASN A 314 -11.59 -3.65 -13.74
CA ASN A 314 -12.32 -4.01 -12.51
C ASN A 314 -13.31 -2.91 -12.07
N LEU A 315 -13.00 -1.66 -12.39
CA LEU A 315 -13.87 -0.51 -12.13
C LEU A 315 -14.88 -0.24 -13.26
N GLY A 316 -14.93 -1.11 -14.27
CA GLY A 316 -15.86 -1.01 -15.40
C GLY A 316 -15.34 -0.18 -16.57
N GLY A 317 -14.06 0.17 -16.59
CA GLY A 317 -13.42 0.84 -17.71
C GLY A 317 -13.30 -0.07 -18.93
N VAL A 318 -13.35 0.54 -20.10
CA VAL A 318 -13.19 -0.15 -21.40
C VAL A 318 -11.79 0.16 -21.92
N MET A 319 -11.10 -0.89 -22.37
CA MET A 319 -9.77 -0.79 -22.96
C MET A 319 -9.81 -1.21 -24.43
N HIS A 320 -8.86 -0.73 -25.22
CA HIS A 320 -8.71 -1.17 -26.62
C HIS A 320 -8.44 -2.67 -26.67
N ASN A 321 -9.03 -3.33 -27.66
CA ASN A 321 -8.84 -4.78 -27.86
C ASN A 321 -7.46 -5.13 -28.45
N GLU A 322 -6.77 -4.16 -29.01
CA GLU A 322 -5.42 -4.35 -29.56
C GLU A 322 -4.41 -4.39 -28.42
N HIS A 323 -3.97 -5.58 -28.04
CA HIS A 323 -3.03 -5.80 -26.93
C HIS A 323 -1.73 -5.03 -27.09
N ASP A 324 -1.27 -4.76 -28.31
CA ASP A 324 -0.02 -4.06 -28.58
C ASP A 324 -0.14 -2.54 -28.42
N TYR A 325 -1.37 -1.97 -28.44
CA TYR A 325 -1.57 -0.53 -28.31
C TYR A 325 -0.96 0.06 -27.03
N TYR A 326 -1.07 -0.65 -25.91
CA TYR A 326 -0.59 -0.19 -24.61
C TYR A 326 0.83 -0.62 -24.28
N ARG A 327 1.48 -1.39 -25.15
CA ARG A 327 2.84 -1.91 -24.92
C ARG A 327 3.92 -0.91 -25.26
N PRO A 328 5.13 -1.08 -24.67
CA PRO A 328 6.29 -0.29 -25.04
C PRO A 328 6.64 -0.49 -26.52
N HIS A 329 6.90 0.63 -27.20
CA HIS A 329 7.32 0.64 -28.60
C HIS A 329 8.78 1.07 -28.77
N THR A 330 9.32 1.76 -27.76
CA THR A 330 10.69 2.30 -27.80
C THR A 330 11.66 1.31 -27.16
N PRO A 331 12.58 0.72 -27.93
CA PRO A 331 13.57 -0.18 -27.35
C PRO A 331 14.60 0.60 -26.54
N VAL A 332 14.85 0.14 -25.31
CA VAL A 332 15.86 0.73 -24.41
C VAL A 332 16.92 -0.31 -24.09
N LYS A 333 18.19 0.08 -24.21
CA LYS A 333 19.32 -0.73 -23.73
C LYS A 333 19.67 -0.30 -22.32
N SER A 334 19.64 -1.23 -21.38
CA SER A 334 19.95 -0.98 -19.98
C SER A 334 20.65 -2.17 -19.35
N GLU A 335 21.35 -1.90 -18.25
CA GLU A 335 21.94 -2.90 -17.38
C GLU A 335 21.00 -3.27 -16.24
N GLY A 336 21.15 -4.52 -15.75
CA GLY A 336 20.34 -5.05 -14.66
C GLY A 336 18.97 -5.55 -15.11
N PHE A 337 18.10 -5.72 -14.12
CA PHE A 337 16.75 -6.26 -14.29
C PHE A 337 15.78 -5.49 -13.42
N CYS A 338 14.53 -5.39 -13.85
CA CYS A 338 13.44 -4.89 -13.02
C CYS A 338 12.23 -5.81 -13.08
N GLN A 339 11.48 -5.83 -12.00
CA GLN A 339 10.31 -6.67 -11.85
C GLN A 339 9.23 -5.89 -11.11
N PRO A 340 8.38 -5.13 -11.84
CA PRO A 340 7.20 -4.51 -11.27
C PRO A 340 6.22 -5.55 -10.77
N PHE A 341 5.67 -5.35 -9.59
CA PHE A 341 4.64 -6.23 -9.03
C PHE A 341 3.62 -5.44 -8.19
N THR A 342 2.52 -6.07 -7.91
CA THR A 342 1.44 -5.51 -7.10
C THR A 342 0.99 -6.49 -6.04
N ASP A 343 0.47 -5.94 -4.96
CA ASP A 343 -0.19 -6.69 -3.91
C ASP A 343 -1.59 -6.16 -3.66
N GLY A 344 -2.38 -6.89 -2.87
CA GLY A 344 -3.70 -6.46 -2.49
C GLY A 344 -4.48 -7.54 -1.75
N PRO A 345 -5.56 -7.17 -1.08
CA PRO A 345 -6.31 -8.06 -0.18
C PRO A 345 -6.88 -9.32 -0.85
N GLN A 346 -7.00 -9.35 -2.18
CA GLN A 346 -7.40 -10.56 -2.91
C GLN A 346 -6.33 -11.66 -2.90
N ASN A 347 -5.09 -11.32 -2.63
CA ASN A 347 -3.97 -12.28 -2.58
C ASN A 347 -3.87 -12.99 -1.22
N ASN A 348 -4.47 -12.43 -0.17
CA ASN A 348 -4.37 -12.96 1.18
C ASN A 348 -4.83 -14.44 1.27
N PRO A 349 -4.11 -15.29 1.96
CA PRO A 349 -2.97 -15.01 2.85
C PRO A 349 -1.60 -14.97 2.16
N ASP A 350 -1.51 -15.12 0.85
CA ASP A 350 -0.27 -15.10 0.09
C ASP A 350 0.06 -13.63 -0.27
N ASN A 351 0.77 -12.92 0.60
CA ASN A 351 1.12 -11.50 0.44
C ASN A 351 2.45 -11.33 -0.30
N PRO A 352 2.45 -11.11 -1.63
CA PRO A 352 3.69 -11.01 -2.42
C PRO A 352 4.66 -9.95 -1.92
N ALA A 353 4.16 -8.81 -1.41
CA ALA A 353 5.01 -7.74 -0.92
C ALA A 353 5.75 -8.13 0.37
N GLU A 354 5.04 -8.71 1.32
CA GLU A 354 5.61 -9.20 2.58
C GLU A 354 6.60 -10.34 2.34
N ASP A 355 6.24 -11.30 1.50
CA ASP A 355 7.10 -12.42 1.12
C ASP A 355 8.40 -11.96 0.44
N VAL A 356 8.33 -10.93 -0.42
CA VAL A 356 9.51 -10.32 -1.03
C VAL A 356 10.37 -9.62 0.03
N PHE A 357 9.77 -8.88 0.96
CA PHE A 357 10.50 -8.21 2.03
C PHE A 357 11.20 -9.22 2.95
N LEU A 358 10.53 -10.32 3.32
CA LEU A 358 11.14 -11.43 4.05
C LEU A 358 12.33 -12.04 3.30
N GLN A 359 12.21 -12.21 1.97
CA GLN A 359 13.31 -12.72 1.16
C GLN A 359 14.45 -11.73 1.06
N MET A 360 14.18 -10.42 0.96
CA MET A 360 15.21 -9.38 0.95
C MET A 360 15.97 -9.33 2.27
N ILE A 361 15.27 -9.32 3.40
CA ILE A 361 15.87 -9.30 4.74
C ILE A 361 16.72 -10.56 4.96
N SER A 362 16.18 -11.74 4.64
CA SER A 362 16.88 -13.02 4.80
C SER A 362 18.05 -13.19 3.82
N GLY A 363 18.00 -12.50 2.68
CA GLY A 363 19.06 -12.51 1.65
C GLY A 363 20.23 -11.59 1.95
N ALA A 364 20.06 -10.64 2.87
CA ALA A 364 21.09 -9.67 3.22
C ALA A 364 22.32 -10.34 3.88
N ARG A 365 23.51 -9.96 3.46
CA ARG A 365 24.78 -10.53 3.95
C ARG A 365 25.72 -9.49 4.55
N ARG A 366 25.66 -8.26 4.10
CA ARG A 366 26.57 -7.17 4.53
C ARG A 366 25.81 -6.01 5.11
N PHE A 367 24.78 -5.50 4.41
CA PHE A 367 23.95 -4.41 4.88
C PHE A 367 22.55 -4.44 4.26
N LEU A 368 21.61 -3.95 5.04
CA LEU A 368 20.21 -3.84 4.73
C LEU A 368 19.73 -2.46 5.16
N TYR A 369 19.35 -1.62 4.21
CA TYR A 369 18.85 -0.28 4.48
C TYR A 369 17.37 -0.21 4.12
N ILE A 370 16.56 0.32 5.03
CA ILE A 370 15.10 0.37 4.92
C ILE A 370 14.63 1.79 5.22
N THR A 371 13.85 2.38 4.33
CA THR A 371 13.06 3.58 4.58
C THR A 371 11.59 3.24 4.58
N THR A 372 10.83 3.70 5.56
CA THR A 372 9.37 3.54 5.63
C THR A 372 8.78 4.62 6.54
N PRO A 373 7.62 5.21 6.22
CA PRO A 373 6.95 6.16 7.11
C PRO A 373 6.34 5.48 8.33
N TYR A 374 5.89 4.23 8.18
CA TYR A 374 5.25 3.44 9.22
C TYR A 374 5.98 2.11 9.37
N PHE A 375 6.25 1.75 10.63
CA PHE A 375 6.92 0.51 10.97
C PHE A 375 6.08 -0.25 12.01
N ILE A 376 5.20 -1.09 11.50
CA ILE A 376 4.31 -1.94 12.31
C ILE A 376 4.36 -3.35 11.71
N PRO A 377 5.53 -3.99 11.77
CA PRO A 377 5.75 -5.30 11.15
C PRO A 377 5.04 -6.41 11.91
N ASP A 378 4.80 -7.50 11.22
CA ASP A 378 4.43 -8.77 11.80
C ASP A 378 5.59 -9.44 12.57
N GLU A 379 5.33 -10.57 13.18
CA GLU A 379 6.35 -11.30 13.96
C GLU A 379 7.45 -11.87 13.05
N SER A 380 7.13 -12.26 11.81
CA SER A 380 8.07 -12.86 10.86
C SER A 380 9.11 -11.85 10.40
N LEU A 381 8.67 -10.65 10.01
CA LEU A 381 9.55 -9.54 9.63
C LEU A 381 10.42 -9.07 10.80
N MET A 382 9.81 -8.92 12.00
CA MET A 382 10.57 -8.56 13.20
C MET A 382 11.67 -9.58 13.50
N ARG A 383 11.33 -10.85 13.46
CA ARG A 383 12.30 -11.92 13.72
C ARG A 383 13.40 -11.96 12.65
N ALA A 384 13.04 -11.78 11.38
CA ALA A 384 14.03 -11.74 10.29
C ALA A 384 15.02 -10.58 10.46
N LEU A 385 14.54 -9.38 10.83
CA LEU A 385 15.39 -8.20 11.11
C LEU A 385 16.34 -8.45 12.30
N CYS A 386 15.83 -9.03 13.39
CA CYS A 386 16.65 -9.38 14.55
C CYS A 386 17.73 -10.41 14.20
N ILE A 387 17.39 -11.46 13.43
CA ILE A 387 18.35 -12.48 12.98
C ILE A 387 19.42 -11.85 12.08
N ALA A 388 19.04 -10.94 11.18
CA ALA A 388 19.98 -10.25 10.31
C ALA A 388 20.98 -9.41 11.16
N GLY A 389 20.50 -8.65 12.13
CA GLY A 389 21.34 -7.86 13.03
C GLY A 389 22.26 -8.72 13.89
N ASP A 390 21.75 -9.80 14.51
CA ASP A 390 22.56 -10.77 15.29
C ASP A 390 23.59 -11.47 14.40
N GLY A 391 23.29 -11.66 13.11
CA GLY A 391 24.19 -12.22 12.12
C GLY A 391 25.31 -11.27 11.65
N GLY A 392 25.32 -10.03 12.16
CA GLY A 392 26.34 -9.02 11.84
C GLY A 392 26.04 -8.22 10.56
N VAL A 393 24.85 -8.29 10.01
CA VAL A 393 24.40 -7.41 8.92
C VAL A 393 24.24 -5.99 9.45
N ASP A 394 24.76 -4.98 8.76
CA ASP A 394 24.49 -3.56 9.10
C ASP A 394 23.04 -3.22 8.68
N VAL A 395 22.10 -3.44 9.60
CA VAL A 395 20.69 -3.14 9.37
C VAL A 395 20.39 -1.72 9.84
N ARG A 396 19.93 -0.87 8.91
CA ARG A 396 19.54 0.51 9.17
C ARG A 396 18.07 0.71 8.81
N LEU A 397 17.27 1.03 9.83
CA LEU A 397 15.86 1.39 9.69
C LEU A 397 15.71 2.90 9.84
N MET A 398 15.24 3.57 8.80
CA MET A 398 15.07 5.01 8.74
C MET A 398 13.59 5.36 8.76
N LEU A 399 13.16 6.15 9.75
CA LEU A 399 11.79 6.52 10.05
C LEU A 399 11.64 8.05 10.13
N PRO A 400 10.42 8.61 10.00
CA PRO A 400 10.18 10.04 10.17
C PRO A 400 10.59 10.52 11.56
N GLY A 401 11.21 11.70 11.65
CA GLY A 401 11.45 12.39 12.91
C GLY A 401 10.25 13.21 13.37
N LYS A 402 9.41 13.66 12.42
CA LYS A 402 8.13 14.34 12.68
C LYS A 402 7.01 13.49 12.08
N PRO A 403 6.33 12.65 12.87
CA PRO A 403 5.27 11.79 12.37
C PRO A 403 4.00 12.60 12.04
N ASP A 404 3.24 12.12 11.06
CA ASP A 404 1.91 12.65 10.73
C ASP A 404 0.81 12.06 11.64
N HIS A 405 1.01 10.83 12.14
CA HIS A 405 0.11 10.11 13.04
C HIS A 405 0.84 9.68 14.33
N TRP A 406 0.56 10.36 15.42
CA TRP A 406 1.20 10.11 16.72
C TRP A 406 1.00 8.67 17.24
N TYR A 407 -0.16 8.07 16.97
CA TYR A 407 -0.49 6.71 17.42
C TYR A 407 0.33 5.65 16.68
N ALA A 408 0.50 5.78 15.36
CA ALA A 408 1.33 4.90 14.55
C ALA A 408 2.81 4.99 14.97
N ASP A 409 3.27 6.21 15.27
CA ASP A 409 4.62 6.45 15.80
C ASP A 409 4.83 5.81 17.17
N CYS A 410 3.87 5.90 18.08
CA CYS A 410 3.92 5.22 19.38
C CYS A 410 4.01 3.70 19.22
N VAL A 411 3.26 3.12 18.29
CA VAL A 411 3.34 1.68 18.01
C VAL A 411 4.70 1.32 17.43
N ALA A 412 5.23 2.09 16.46
CA ALA A 412 6.57 1.89 15.90
C ALA A 412 7.65 1.91 17.00
N GLU A 413 7.60 2.89 17.90
CA GLU A 413 8.55 2.99 19.02
C GLU A 413 8.53 1.76 19.94
N SER A 414 7.42 1.04 20.04
CA SER A 414 7.32 -0.16 20.87
C SER A 414 8.23 -1.30 20.40
N TYR A 415 8.62 -1.32 19.13
CA TYR A 415 9.51 -2.33 18.53
C TYR A 415 11.00 -2.00 18.66
N PHE A 416 11.36 -0.72 18.89
CA PHE A 416 12.76 -0.28 18.85
C PHE A 416 13.66 -0.99 19.86
N GLY A 417 13.14 -1.29 21.06
CA GLY A 417 13.94 -1.95 22.08
C GLY A 417 14.42 -3.33 21.68
N GLU A 418 13.60 -4.09 20.99
CA GLU A 418 13.95 -5.40 20.46
C GLU A 418 14.94 -5.27 19.32
N LEU A 419 14.68 -4.39 18.36
CA LEU A 419 15.60 -4.12 17.24
C LEU A 419 16.99 -3.70 17.71
N ILE A 420 17.07 -2.70 18.62
CA ILE A 420 18.34 -2.20 19.15
C ILE A 420 19.11 -3.29 19.93
N LYS A 421 18.40 -4.15 20.67
CA LYS A 421 19.00 -5.27 21.38
C LYS A 421 19.72 -6.24 20.44
N HIS A 422 19.19 -6.41 19.22
CA HIS A 422 19.73 -7.28 18.19
C HIS A 422 20.62 -6.55 17.17
N GLY A 423 21.11 -5.34 17.49
CA GLY A 423 22.09 -4.61 16.68
C GLY A 423 21.51 -3.83 15.49
N VAL A 424 20.18 -3.80 15.32
CA VAL A 424 19.53 -3.00 14.29
C VAL A 424 19.61 -1.51 14.69
N LYS A 425 20.06 -0.66 13.75
CA LYS A 425 20.20 0.78 13.94
C LYS A 425 18.93 1.48 13.49
N VAL A 426 18.25 2.16 14.41
CA VAL A 426 17.04 2.91 14.14
C VAL A 426 17.36 4.39 14.05
N TYR A 427 17.03 5.00 12.90
CA TYR A 427 17.29 6.41 12.61
C TYR A 427 15.97 7.18 12.51
N ARG A 428 15.95 8.40 13.05
CA ARG A 428 14.82 9.34 12.98
C ARG A 428 15.22 10.54 12.13
N TYR A 429 14.65 10.69 10.94
CA TYR A 429 14.92 11.76 10.01
C TYR A 429 14.46 13.11 10.55
N THR A 430 15.39 13.97 10.92
CA THR A 430 15.12 15.19 11.71
C THR A 430 14.50 16.35 10.93
N PRO A 431 14.76 16.55 9.62
CA PRO A 431 14.19 17.68 8.89
C PRO A 431 12.67 17.66 8.76
N GLY A 432 12.06 16.47 8.80
CA GLY A 432 10.61 16.40 8.61
C GLY A 432 10.05 15.00 8.53
N PHE A 433 9.13 14.79 7.60
CA PHE A 433 8.42 13.54 7.38
C PHE A 433 9.09 12.72 6.26
N LEU A 434 9.72 11.61 6.63
CA LEU A 434 10.28 10.65 5.68
C LEU A 434 9.17 9.71 5.22
N HIS A 435 8.76 9.85 3.95
CA HIS A 435 7.65 9.08 3.38
C HIS A 435 8.09 8.09 2.29
N GLY A 436 9.37 8.03 1.92
CA GLY A 436 9.91 7.04 0.99
C GLY A 436 9.74 5.61 1.51
N LYS A 437 9.43 4.66 0.62
CA LYS A 437 9.32 3.24 0.91
C LYS A 437 10.30 2.50 0.01
N SER A 438 11.46 2.23 0.57
CA SER A 438 12.54 1.57 -0.18
C SER A 438 13.31 0.61 0.71
N ILE A 439 13.74 -0.48 0.11
CA ILE A 439 14.64 -1.46 0.74
C ILE A 439 15.83 -1.65 -0.19
N MET A 440 17.04 -1.62 0.34
CA MET A 440 18.25 -1.90 -0.42
C MET A 440 19.10 -2.94 0.30
N VAL A 441 19.59 -3.93 -0.46
CA VAL A 441 20.36 -5.06 0.04
C VAL A 441 21.68 -5.15 -0.72
N ASP A 442 22.79 -5.05 0.02
CA ASP A 442 24.16 -5.36 -0.44
C ASP A 442 24.61 -4.67 -1.74
N ARG A 443 24.00 -3.55 -2.14
CA ARG A 443 24.18 -2.84 -3.43
C ARG A 443 23.84 -3.69 -4.67
N VAL A 444 23.03 -4.71 -4.51
CA VAL A 444 22.73 -5.66 -5.57
C VAL A 444 21.25 -5.71 -5.89
N ALA A 445 20.41 -5.59 -4.88
CA ALA A 445 18.96 -5.60 -5.06
C ALA A 445 18.32 -4.46 -4.29
N ALA A 446 17.27 -3.90 -4.87
CA ALA A 446 16.48 -2.85 -4.26
C ALA A 446 14.99 -3.04 -4.54
N PHE A 447 14.17 -2.56 -3.62
CA PHE A 447 12.74 -2.34 -3.82
C PHE A 447 12.43 -0.85 -3.67
N VAL A 448 11.60 -0.31 -4.56
CA VAL A 448 11.02 1.02 -4.43
C VAL A 448 9.55 0.94 -4.82
N GLY A 449 8.66 1.47 -3.98
CA GLY A 449 7.23 1.38 -4.25
C GLY A 449 6.34 2.16 -3.30
N SER A 450 5.09 1.74 -3.20
CA SER A 450 4.08 2.33 -2.31
C SER A 450 3.93 1.60 -0.97
N VAL A 451 4.52 0.40 -0.83
CA VAL A 451 4.34 -0.53 0.30
C VAL A 451 5.03 -0.03 1.55
N ASN A 452 4.28 0.31 2.58
CA ASN A 452 4.85 0.55 3.91
C ASN A 452 5.18 -0.78 4.61
N MET A 453 6.01 -0.72 5.65
CA MET A 453 6.30 -1.89 6.48
C MET A 453 5.28 -1.98 7.63
N ASP A 454 4.01 -2.15 7.28
CA ASP A 454 2.89 -2.24 8.22
C ASP A 454 1.81 -3.22 7.76
N TYR A 455 0.98 -3.68 8.72
CA TYR A 455 -0.12 -4.62 8.45
C TYR A 455 -1.12 -4.10 7.43
N ARG A 456 -1.35 -2.78 7.41
CA ARG A 456 -2.33 -2.21 6.51
C ARG A 456 -1.89 -2.37 5.06
N SER A 457 -0.62 -2.08 4.77
CA SER A 457 -0.05 -2.24 3.43
C SER A 457 0.00 -3.71 2.99
N PHE A 458 0.26 -4.66 3.91
CA PHE A 458 0.33 -6.07 3.54
C PHE A 458 -1.05 -6.73 3.41
N GLU A 459 -2.03 -6.36 4.24
CA GLU A 459 -3.29 -7.10 4.35
C GLU A 459 -4.52 -6.39 3.75
N LEU A 460 -4.51 -5.06 3.72
CA LEU A 460 -5.71 -4.27 3.46
C LEU A 460 -5.65 -3.39 2.22
N ASP A 461 -4.47 -2.91 1.86
CA ASP A 461 -4.32 -1.95 0.78
C ASP A 461 -3.86 -2.63 -0.52
N TYR A 462 -4.30 -2.07 -1.66
CA TYR A 462 -3.70 -2.37 -2.94
C TYR A 462 -2.42 -1.57 -3.04
N GLU A 463 -1.32 -2.26 -3.28
CA GLU A 463 0.03 -1.71 -3.29
C GLU A 463 0.76 -2.08 -4.58
N CYS A 464 1.83 -1.36 -4.89
CA CYS A 464 2.71 -1.68 -6.00
C CYS A 464 4.16 -1.30 -5.73
N GLY A 465 5.06 -1.90 -6.45
CA GLY A 465 6.46 -1.53 -6.41
C GLY A 465 7.27 -2.26 -7.46
N VAL A 466 8.55 -1.98 -7.45
CA VAL A 466 9.51 -2.52 -8.41
C VAL A 466 10.69 -3.12 -7.66
N MET A 467 10.90 -4.41 -7.86
CA MET A 467 12.19 -5.03 -7.54
C MET A 467 13.18 -4.72 -8.64
N VAL A 468 14.38 -4.33 -8.24
CA VAL A 468 15.49 -4.00 -9.15
C VAL A 468 16.70 -4.82 -8.76
N TYR A 469 17.38 -5.41 -9.74
CA TYR A 469 18.54 -6.27 -9.53
C TYR A 469 19.71 -5.83 -10.42
N GLY A 470 20.84 -5.50 -9.79
CA GLY A 470 22.08 -5.18 -10.49
C GLY A 470 22.01 -3.99 -11.44
N ALA A 471 21.09 -3.05 -11.23
CA ALA A 471 20.93 -1.86 -12.06
C ALA A 471 21.64 -0.63 -11.45
N PRO A 472 22.11 0.31 -12.28
CA PRO A 472 22.84 1.50 -11.82
C PRO A 472 22.07 2.36 -10.82
N MET A 473 20.72 2.38 -10.87
CA MET A 473 19.89 3.17 -9.95
C MET A 473 20.11 2.80 -8.47
N ILE A 474 20.64 1.61 -8.18
CA ILE A 474 20.89 1.16 -6.80
C ILE A 474 21.94 2.02 -6.11
N GLU A 475 22.94 2.52 -6.85
CA GLU A 475 23.92 3.46 -6.30
C GLU A 475 23.29 4.81 -5.97
N SER A 476 22.42 5.34 -6.84
CA SER A 476 21.68 6.58 -6.55
C SER A 476 20.75 6.45 -5.34
N LEU A 477 20.13 5.28 -5.17
CA LEU A 477 19.33 4.99 -3.99
C LEU A 477 20.19 4.93 -2.72
N LEU A 478 21.38 4.33 -2.80
CA LEU A 478 22.32 4.26 -1.68
C LEU A 478 22.79 5.67 -1.26
N GLU A 479 23.20 6.49 -2.23
CA GLU A 479 23.58 7.88 -1.97
C GLU A 479 22.48 8.67 -1.25
N ASP A 480 21.22 8.49 -1.67
CA ASP A 480 20.07 9.12 -1.02
C ASP A 480 19.83 8.57 0.38
N MET A 481 19.94 7.26 0.59
CA MET A 481 19.80 6.63 1.91
C MET A 481 20.91 7.06 2.88
N ASP A 482 22.14 7.20 2.42
CA ASP A 482 23.24 7.73 3.24
C ASP A 482 23.01 9.21 3.59
N MET A 483 22.51 10.03 2.66
CA MET A 483 22.05 11.40 2.97
C MET A 483 20.95 11.43 4.03
N ILE A 484 19.98 10.52 3.95
CA ILE A 484 18.92 10.42 4.97
C ILE A 484 19.52 10.07 6.32
N VAL A 485 20.49 9.16 6.40
CA VAL A 485 21.19 8.80 7.64
C VAL A 485 21.94 10.01 8.21
N ASP A 486 22.67 10.76 7.38
CA ASP A 486 23.41 11.95 7.80
C ASP A 486 22.53 13.06 8.40
N HIS A 487 21.28 13.16 7.92
CA HIS A 487 20.28 14.09 8.45
C HIS A 487 19.36 13.46 9.52
N SER A 488 19.72 12.28 10.02
CA SER A 488 18.94 11.56 11.01
C SER A 488 19.63 11.49 12.35
N ARG A 489 18.83 11.34 13.39
CA ARG A 489 19.28 11.04 14.74
C ARG A 489 19.19 9.54 14.99
N LEU A 490 20.30 8.91 15.38
CA LEU A 490 20.31 7.52 15.83
C LEU A 490 19.59 7.40 17.18
N VAL A 491 18.63 6.49 17.29
CA VAL A 491 17.96 6.17 18.56
C VAL A 491 18.87 5.25 19.37
N THR A 492 19.39 5.75 20.52
CA THR A 492 20.23 4.94 21.41
C THR A 492 19.40 4.14 22.40
N LYS A 493 20.00 3.07 22.96
CA LYS A 493 19.36 2.25 23.99
C LYS A 493 19.00 3.09 25.23
N GLU A 494 19.88 4.02 25.61
CA GLU A 494 19.70 4.90 26.76
C GLU A 494 18.55 5.88 26.55
N GLU A 495 18.43 6.43 25.34
CA GLU A 495 17.37 7.33 24.95
C GLU A 495 16.01 6.61 24.93
N TRP A 496 15.97 5.44 24.31
CA TRP A 496 14.77 4.61 24.30
C TRP A 496 14.33 4.18 25.69
N ALA A 497 15.29 3.88 26.60
CA ALA A 497 15.00 3.51 27.99
C ALA A 497 14.43 4.67 28.83
N LYS A 498 14.66 5.93 28.44
CA LYS A 498 14.16 7.14 29.15
C LYS A 498 12.68 7.46 28.85
N ARG A 499 11.97 6.66 28.04
CA ARG A 499 10.54 6.88 27.77
C ARG A 499 9.72 6.92 29.06
N SER A 500 8.67 7.76 29.05
CA SER A 500 7.78 7.88 30.21
C SER A 500 7.09 6.56 30.55
N VAL A 501 6.77 6.35 31.82
CA VAL A 501 6.04 5.15 32.28
C VAL A 501 4.69 5.03 31.57
N LEU A 502 4.00 6.14 31.32
CA LEU A 502 2.75 6.16 30.58
C LEU A 502 2.92 5.58 29.16
N ARG A 503 3.97 6.00 28.42
CA ARG A 503 4.25 5.43 27.10
C ARG A 503 4.49 3.92 27.17
N ARG A 504 5.29 3.44 28.12
CA ARG A 504 5.57 2.01 28.30
C ARG A 504 4.33 1.16 28.55
N VAL A 505 3.28 1.73 29.15
CA VAL A 505 1.98 1.07 29.38
C VAL A 505 1.07 1.18 28.16
N PHE A 506 1.02 2.34 27.50
CA PHE A 506 0.13 2.57 26.37
C PHE A 506 0.61 1.92 25.07
N GLU A 507 1.91 1.85 24.82
CA GLU A 507 2.48 1.25 23.60
C GLU A 507 2.01 -0.20 23.38
N PRO A 508 2.09 -1.13 24.36
CA PRO A 508 1.58 -2.49 24.20
C PRO A 508 0.06 -2.54 23.97
N LEU A 509 -0.71 -1.63 24.58
CA LEU A 509 -2.14 -1.55 24.40
C LEU A 509 -2.49 -1.07 22.98
N LEU A 510 -1.79 -0.05 22.48
CA LEU A 510 -1.96 0.41 21.09
C LEU A 510 -1.54 -0.67 20.08
N ARG A 511 -0.52 -1.46 20.39
CA ARG A 511 -0.07 -2.57 19.55
C ARG A 511 -1.16 -3.63 19.32
N LEU A 512 -2.11 -3.81 20.25
CA LEU A 512 -3.28 -4.68 20.02
C LEU A 512 -4.14 -4.20 18.85
N PHE A 513 -4.13 -2.90 18.58
CA PHE A 513 -4.89 -2.27 17.49
C PHE A 513 -4.05 -1.99 16.24
N ALA A 514 -2.80 -2.43 16.22
CA ALA A 514 -1.83 -2.19 15.14
C ALA A 514 -2.34 -2.61 13.75
N ILE A 515 -3.12 -3.67 13.68
CA ILE A 515 -3.74 -4.20 12.44
C ILE A 515 -4.73 -3.23 11.79
N TRP A 516 -5.24 -2.26 12.55
CA TRP A 516 -6.25 -1.31 12.08
C TRP A 516 -5.64 0.06 11.75
N MET A 517 -4.32 0.20 11.92
CA MET A 517 -3.56 1.44 11.76
C MET A 517 -2.88 1.59 10.40
#